data_584b2ac3a8c1c89536f0c8540f0865ce
#
_entry.id   584b2ac3a8c1c89536f0c8540f0865ce
#
_cell.length_a   1.000
_cell.length_b   1.000
_cell.length_c   1.000
_cell.angle_alpha   90.00
_cell.angle_beta   90.00
_cell.angle_gamma   90.00
#
_symmetry.space_group_name_H-M   'P 1'
#
loop_
_entity.id
_entity.type
_entity.pdbx_description
1 polymer ?
#
loop_
_entity_poly.entity_id
_entity_poly.type
_entity_poly.pdbx_seq_one_letter_code
_entity_poly.pdbx_strand_id
1 'polypeptide(L)'
;MKNIIVICFFVLIQSGILVQAQTNTTTDIYQQGQDGYACFRIPAIVQSKAGTLLAFAEARKKSCSDTGNIDLVVKRSEDGGKTWSHAITVWDDGDNVCGNPSPIVDQETGRIILICCWNLGEDHEKQIIDKTSKDSRRVYVLYSDNDGKSWSTPKEITSS
;
A
#
# COMPACT_ATOMS: atom_id res chain seq x y z
N MET A 1 -76.26 -34.65 16.22
CA MET A 1 -74.82 -34.69 16.33
C MET A 1 -74.29 -33.70 15.27
N LYS A 2 -73.78 -32.50 15.71
CA LYS A 2 -73.29 -31.45 14.82
C LYS A 2 -71.76 -31.61 14.68
N ASN A 3 -71.29 -31.91 13.46
CA ASN A 3 -69.86 -31.97 13.15
C ASN A 3 -69.31 -30.54 12.99
N ILE A 4 -68.35 -30.17 13.86
CA ILE A 4 -67.58 -28.91 13.76
C ILE A 4 -66.33 -29.22 12.95
N ILE A 5 -66.24 -28.60 11.75
CA ILE A 5 -65.04 -28.68 10.92
C ILE A 5 -64.13 -27.50 11.35
N VAL A 6 -62.97 -27.80 11.95
CA VAL A 6 -61.93 -26.82 12.29
C VAL A 6 -61.00 -26.69 11.05
N ILE A 7 -61.06 -25.53 10.40
CA ILE A 7 -60.13 -25.20 9.30
C ILE A 7 -58.92 -24.51 9.88
N CYS A 8 -57.80 -25.20 9.96
CA CYS A 8 -56.51 -24.59 10.32
C CYS A 8 -55.93 -23.79 9.14
N PHE A 9 -55.92 -22.49 9.21
CA PHE A 9 -55.19 -21.63 8.28
C PHE A 9 -53.70 -21.66 8.61
N PHE A 10 -52.90 -22.29 7.77
CA PHE A 10 -51.43 -22.19 7.83
C PHE A 10 -51.02 -20.88 7.12
N VAL A 11 -50.61 -19.88 7.89
CA VAL A 11 -49.98 -18.66 7.33
C VAL A 11 -48.51 -18.98 7.10
N LEU A 12 -48.12 -19.18 5.84
CA LEU A 12 -46.72 -19.25 5.42
C LEU A 12 -46.13 -17.83 5.42
N ILE A 13 -45.35 -17.52 6.47
CA ILE A 13 -44.51 -16.31 6.48
C ILE A 13 -43.30 -16.58 5.58
N GLN A 14 -43.33 -16.10 4.36
CA GLN A 14 -42.15 -16.04 3.51
C GLN A 14 -41.24 -14.91 4.01
N SER A 15 -40.23 -15.25 4.80
CA SER A 15 -39.12 -14.33 5.10
C SER A 15 -38.23 -14.19 3.83
N GLY A 16 -38.50 -13.17 3.04
CA GLY A 16 -37.66 -12.79 1.92
C GLY A 16 -36.29 -12.33 2.45
N ILE A 17 -35.25 -13.13 2.21
CA ILE A 17 -33.85 -12.71 2.41
C ILE A 17 -33.55 -11.71 1.31
N LEU A 18 -33.50 -10.43 1.66
CA LEU A 18 -32.97 -9.40 0.76
C LEU A 18 -31.45 -9.62 0.63
N VAL A 19 -31.04 -10.28 -0.45
CA VAL A 19 -29.64 -10.34 -0.85
C VAL A 19 -29.30 -8.95 -1.40
N GLN A 20 -28.63 -8.15 -0.57
CA GLN A 20 -28.12 -6.85 -1.00
C GLN A 20 -26.88 -7.10 -1.87
N ALA A 21 -26.98 -6.82 -3.17
CA ALA A 21 -25.84 -6.89 -4.08
C ALA A 21 -24.78 -5.87 -3.59
N GLN A 22 -23.62 -6.38 -3.19
CA GLN A 22 -22.49 -5.56 -2.80
C GLN A 22 -21.90 -4.97 -4.10
N THR A 23 -22.11 -3.68 -4.33
CA THR A 23 -21.43 -2.97 -5.43
C THR A 23 -19.97 -2.81 -5.06
N ASN A 24 -19.09 -3.56 -5.72
CA ASN A 24 -17.66 -3.36 -5.60
C ASN A 24 -17.30 -2.03 -6.28
N THR A 25 -17.03 -1.00 -5.49
CA THR A 25 -16.45 0.25 -5.98
C THR A 25 -14.92 0.13 -5.92
N THR A 26 -14.24 0.36 -7.03
CA THR A 26 -12.79 0.47 -7.10
C THR A 26 -12.40 1.95 -6.99
N THR A 27 -11.33 2.24 -6.24
CA THR A 27 -10.78 3.59 -6.12
C THR A 27 -9.31 3.56 -6.53
N ASP A 28 -8.94 4.43 -7.48
CA ASP A 28 -7.54 4.60 -7.86
C ASP A 28 -6.81 5.43 -6.79
N ILE A 29 -5.88 4.79 -6.07
CA ILE A 29 -5.09 5.45 -5.02
C ILE A 29 -3.99 6.32 -5.64
N TYR A 30 -3.34 5.80 -6.68
CA TYR A 30 -2.28 6.46 -7.42
C TYR A 30 -2.65 6.56 -8.89
N GLN A 31 -2.51 7.74 -9.46
CA GLN A 31 -2.75 7.98 -10.88
C GLN A 31 -1.50 8.58 -11.54
N GLN A 32 -1.17 8.09 -12.72
CA GLN A 32 -0.04 8.61 -13.51
C GLN A 32 -0.17 10.13 -13.72
N GLY A 33 0.95 10.84 -13.60
CA GLY A 33 1.00 12.30 -13.77
C GLY A 33 0.58 13.11 -12.55
N GLN A 34 0.14 12.48 -11.46
CA GLN A 34 -0.20 13.16 -10.22
C GLN A 34 0.99 13.30 -9.27
N ASP A 35 0.91 14.24 -8.33
CA ASP A 35 1.88 14.51 -7.28
C ASP A 35 3.32 14.75 -7.81
N GLY A 36 3.47 15.14 -9.11
CA GLY A 36 4.76 15.40 -9.74
C GLY A 36 5.51 14.17 -10.24
N TYR A 37 4.82 13.01 -10.34
CA TYR A 37 5.40 11.75 -10.80
C TYR A 37 4.75 11.25 -12.09
N ALA A 38 5.58 10.78 -13.02
CA ALA A 38 5.09 10.25 -14.28
C ALA A 38 4.39 8.89 -14.13
N CYS A 39 4.79 8.09 -13.12
CA CYS A 39 4.32 6.72 -12.97
C CYS A 39 4.44 6.24 -11.52
N PHE A 40 3.52 5.34 -11.12
CA PHE A 40 3.58 4.64 -9.84
C PHE A 40 3.56 3.14 -10.08
N ARG A 41 4.42 2.39 -9.35
CA ARG A 41 4.51 0.93 -9.45
C ARG A 41 4.81 0.30 -8.08
N ILE A 42 4.82 -1.03 -8.04
CA ILE A 42 5.20 -1.85 -6.87
C ILE A 42 4.41 -1.43 -5.62
N PRO A 43 3.07 -1.51 -5.65
CA PRO A 43 2.25 -1.09 -4.53
C PRO A 43 2.33 -2.09 -3.37
N ALA A 44 2.29 -1.56 -2.14
CA ALA A 44 2.07 -2.32 -0.92
C ALA A 44 1.06 -1.60 -0.04
N ILE A 45 0.22 -2.33 0.68
CA ILE A 45 -0.77 -1.74 1.58
C ILE A 45 -0.75 -2.46 2.93
N VAL A 46 -0.83 -1.68 4.01
CA VAL A 46 -1.01 -2.20 5.38
C VAL A 46 -2.04 -1.37 6.11
N GLN A 47 -2.63 -1.95 7.15
CA GLN A 47 -3.44 -1.23 8.11
C GLN A 47 -2.64 -1.04 9.39
N SER A 48 -2.51 0.20 9.86
CA SER A 48 -1.83 0.52 11.10
C SER A 48 -2.65 0.04 12.32
N LYS A 49 -2.00 0.03 13.51
CA LYS A 49 -2.69 -0.26 14.78
C LYS A 49 -3.84 0.73 15.05
N ALA A 50 -3.75 1.95 14.58
CA ALA A 50 -4.79 2.97 14.70
C ALA A 50 -5.96 2.78 13.72
N GLY A 51 -5.85 1.82 12.79
CA GLY A 51 -6.87 1.54 11.78
C GLY A 51 -6.69 2.31 10.46
N THR A 52 -5.67 3.16 10.34
CA THR A 52 -5.34 3.89 9.12
C THR A 52 -4.84 2.93 8.05
N LEU A 53 -5.34 3.04 6.84
CA LEU A 53 -4.76 2.35 5.69
C LEU A 53 -3.59 3.17 5.14
N LEU A 54 -2.45 2.50 4.92
CA LEU A 54 -1.26 3.10 4.33
C LEU A 54 -0.95 2.36 3.02
N ALA A 55 -1.06 3.08 1.91
CA ALA A 55 -0.71 2.57 0.59
C ALA A 55 0.64 3.14 0.18
N PHE A 56 1.62 2.26 -0.02
CA PHE A 56 2.97 2.61 -0.47
C PHE A 56 3.09 2.38 -1.97
N ALA A 57 3.96 3.12 -2.62
CA ALA A 57 4.34 2.89 -4.01
C ALA A 57 5.73 3.43 -4.31
N GLU A 58 6.36 2.88 -5.35
CA GLU A 58 7.44 3.54 -6.07
C GLU A 58 6.86 4.67 -6.92
N ALA A 59 7.30 5.89 -6.69
CA ALA A 59 6.90 7.09 -7.41
C ALA A 59 8.03 7.52 -8.36
N ARG A 60 7.83 7.34 -9.67
CA ARG A 60 8.85 7.46 -10.71
C ARG A 60 8.75 8.82 -11.38
N LYS A 61 9.82 9.61 -11.32
CA LYS A 61 9.82 11.01 -11.76
C LYS A 61 9.63 11.18 -13.27
N LYS A 62 10.30 10.38 -14.10
CA LYS A 62 10.40 10.66 -15.54
C LYS A 62 9.59 9.70 -16.43
N SER A 63 9.46 8.46 -16.04
CA SER A 63 8.80 7.40 -16.84
C SER A 63 8.46 6.20 -15.96
N CYS A 64 7.89 5.14 -16.53
CA CYS A 64 7.68 3.87 -15.83
C CYS A 64 8.92 2.94 -15.82
N SER A 65 10.13 3.45 -16.18
CA SER A 65 11.38 2.70 -16.13
C SER A 65 11.72 2.25 -14.71
N ASP A 66 12.44 1.14 -14.60
CA ASP A 66 12.99 0.62 -13.33
C ASP A 66 14.34 1.28 -12.97
N THR A 67 14.75 2.31 -13.70
CA THR A 67 15.99 3.08 -13.51
C THR A 67 15.68 4.57 -13.40
N GLY A 68 16.62 5.34 -12.84
CA GLY A 68 16.52 6.78 -12.65
C GLY A 68 15.95 7.15 -11.28
N ASN A 69 15.46 8.38 -11.17
CA ASN A 69 14.89 8.91 -9.93
C ASN A 69 13.57 8.21 -9.61
N ILE A 70 13.57 7.42 -8.55
CA ILE A 70 12.42 6.69 -8.03
C ILE A 70 12.36 6.90 -6.52
N ASP A 71 11.29 7.55 -6.04
CA ASP A 71 11.05 7.80 -4.63
C ASP A 71 10.12 6.74 -4.05
N LEU A 72 10.22 6.48 -2.75
CA LEU A 72 9.18 5.80 -1.98
C LEU A 72 8.20 6.81 -1.42
N VAL A 73 6.92 6.59 -1.68
CA VAL A 73 5.83 7.43 -1.19
C VAL A 73 4.77 6.60 -0.47
N VAL A 74 3.99 7.25 0.39
CA VAL A 74 2.82 6.67 1.04
C VAL A 74 1.63 7.62 0.97
N LYS A 75 0.43 7.10 0.68
CA LYS A 75 -0.85 7.79 0.89
C LYS A 75 -1.56 7.13 2.06
N ARG A 76 -2.29 7.94 2.83
CA ARG A 76 -2.99 7.54 4.05
C ARG A 76 -4.50 7.70 3.88
N SER A 77 -5.27 6.74 4.40
CA SER A 77 -6.73 6.82 4.50
C SER A 77 -7.16 6.52 5.94
N GLU A 78 -7.91 7.43 6.52
CA GLU A 78 -8.45 7.32 7.89
C GLU A 78 -9.95 6.92 7.90
N ASP A 79 -10.54 6.72 6.71
CA ASP A 79 -11.97 6.46 6.52
C ASP A 79 -12.27 5.11 5.83
N GLY A 80 -11.34 4.17 5.93
CA GLY A 80 -11.49 2.83 5.35
C GLY A 80 -11.31 2.79 3.83
N GLY A 81 -10.50 3.69 3.27
CA GLY A 81 -10.15 3.71 1.85
C GLY A 81 -11.09 4.55 0.98
N LYS A 82 -12.01 5.30 1.56
CA LYS A 82 -12.94 6.17 0.81
C LYS A 82 -12.23 7.41 0.28
N THR A 83 -11.38 8.01 1.10
CA THR A 83 -10.52 9.15 0.70
C THR A 83 -9.06 8.89 1.08
N TRP A 84 -8.16 9.51 0.33
CA TRP A 84 -6.71 9.34 0.48
C TRP A 84 -6.02 10.69 0.55
N SER A 85 -4.97 10.79 1.36
CA SER A 85 -4.13 11.97 1.44
C SER A 85 -3.36 12.22 0.13
N HIS A 86 -2.76 13.40 0.02
CA HIS A 86 -1.64 13.59 -0.93
C HIS A 86 -0.51 12.62 -0.61
N ALA A 87 0.34 12.36 -1.60
CA ALA A 87 1.52 11.52 -1.41
C ALA A 87 2.49 12.19 -0.41
N ILE A 88 2.90 11.42 0.60
CA ILE A 88 3.95 11.77 1.56
C ILE A 88 5.21 11.06 1.10
N THR A 89 6.29 11.80 0.90
CA THR A 89 7.59 11.20 0.58
C THR A 89 8.13 10.48 1.81
N VAL A 90 8.40 9.19 1.65
CA VAL A 90 9.01 8.33 2.67
C VAL A 90 10.53 8.36 2.56
N TRP A 91 11.02 8.24 1.33
CA TRP A 91 12.44 8.32 1.01
C TRP A 91 12.63 8.81 -0.42
N ASP A 92 13.45 9.85 -0.57
CA ASP A 92 13.95 10.42 -1.82
C ASP A 92 15.48 10.47 -1.71
N ASP A 93 16.20 9.88 -2.66
CA ASP A 93 17.67 9.90 -2.77
C ASP A 93 18.10 10.46 -4.15
N GLY A 94 17.42 11.50 -4.59
CA GLY A 94 17.74 12.22 -5.83
C GLY A 94 17.59 11.33 -7.06
N ASP A 95 18.65 11.20 -7.87
CA ASP A 95 18.58 10.41 -9.10
C ASP A 95 18.68 8.88 -8.89
N ASN A 96 18.67 8.41 -7.66
CA ASN A 96 18.77 7.00 -7.31
C ASN A 96 17.39 6.30 -7.17
N VAL A 97 17.42 4.99 -7.05
CA VAL A 97 16.24 4.15 -6.88
C VAL A 97 16.04 3.86 -5.40
N CYS A 98 14.90 4.33 -4.84
CA CYS A 98 14.33 3.89 -3.58
C CYS A 98 13.10 3.04 -3.89
N GLY A 99 13.15 1.72 -3.70
CA GLY A 99 12.13 0.83 -4.25
C GLY A 99 11.76 -0.36 -3.39
N ASN A 100 10.82 -1.15 -3.88
CA ASN A 100 10.32 -2.39 -3.28
C ASN A 100 9.85 -2.23 -1.82
N PRO A 101 8.83 -1.39 -1.56
CA PRO A 101 8.35 -1.17 -0.20
C PRO A 101 7.75 -2.45 0.40
N SER A 102 8.27 -2.85 1.56
CA SER A 102 7.80 -4.00 2.34
C SER A 102 7.44 -3.53 3.75
N PRO A 103 6.23 -2.97 3.95
CA PRO A 103 5.80 -2.44 5.23
C PRO A 103 5.37 -3.55 6.19
N ILE A 104 5.69 -3.38 7.47
CA ILE A 104 5.31 -4.25 8.59
C ILE A 104 4.77 -3.38 9.70
N VAL A 105 3.69 -3.81 10.36
CA VAL A 105 3.12 -3.11 11.51
C VAL A 105 3.37 -3.95 12.76
N ASP A 106 4.12 -3.39 13.70
CA ASP A 106 4.25 -3.94 15.04
C ASP A 106 2.96 -3.66 15.83
N GLN A 107 2.20 -4.71 16.10
CA GLN A 107 0.90 -4.59 16.78
C GLN A 107 1.02 -4.27 18.28
N GLU A 108 2.18 -4.47 18.89
CA GLU A 108 2.40 -4.12 20.30
C GLU A 108 2.63 -2.61 20.46
N THR A 109 3.55 -2.05 19.69
CA THR A 109 3.94 -0.63 19.80
C THR A 109 3.15 0.28 18.86
N GLY A 110 2.63 -0.23 17.75
CA GLY A 110 2.03 0.54 16.66
C GLY A 110 3.06 1.11 15.69
N ARG A 111 4.35 0.82 15.88
CA ARG A 111 5.42 1.23 14.95
C ARG A 111 5.20 0.59 13.59
N ILE A 112 5.36 1.39 12.54
CA ILE A 112 5.37 0.90 11.17
C ILE A 112 6.83 0.82 10.74
N ILE A 113 7.29 -0.37 10.37
CA ILE A 113 8.63 -0.64 9.87
C ILE A 113 8.53 -0.83 8.37
N LEU A 114 9.38 -0.14 7.61
CA LEU A 114 9.48 -0.28 6.16
C LEU A 114 10.85 -0.80 5.79
N ILE A 115 10.90 -2.01 5.23
CA ILE A 115 12.10 -2.55 4.59
C ILE A 115 11.99 -2.23 3.09
N CYS A 116 13.07 -1.79 2.49
CA CYS A 116 13.11 -1.39 1.09
C CYS A 116 14.48 -1.61 0.48
N CYS A 117 14.56 -1.53 -0.85
CA CYS A 117 15.81 -1.64 -1.60
C CYS A 117 16.25 -0.27 -2.11
N TRP A 118 17.57 -0.15 -2.31
CA TRP A 118 18.21 0.98 -2.95
C TRP A 118 19.26 0.52 -3.96
N ASN A 119 19.38 1.23 -5.07
CA ASN A 119 20.52 1.13 -5.97
C ASN A 119 20.73 2.45 -6.73
N LEU A 120 21.91 2.63 -7.33
CA LEU A 120 22.16 3.76 -8.22
C LEU A 120 21.14 3.79 -9.35
N GLY A 121 20.61 4.97 -9.67
CA GLY A 121 19.57 5.14 -10.67
C GLY A 121 20.02 4.83 -12.10
N GLU A 122 21.32 4.84 -12.36
CA GLU A 122 21.91 4.48 -13.65
C GLU A 122 22.16 2.96 -13.82
N ASP A 123 22.15 2.18 -12.73
CA ASP A 123 22.40 0.75 -12.78
C ASP A 123 21.13 -0.02 -13.17
N HIS A 124 21.22 -0.79 -14.26
CA HIS A 124 20.14 -1.64 -14.71
C HIS A 124 20.13 -2.97 -13.97
N GLU A 125 18.94 -3.55 -13.78
CA GLU A 125 18.76 -4.82 -13.05
C GLU A 125 19.70 -5.93 -13.56
N LYS A 126 19.83 -6.06 -14.90
CA LYS A 126 20.73 -7.05 -15.48
C LYS A 126 22.18 -6.85 -15.04
N GLN A 127 22.66 -5.61 -14.97
CA GLN A 127 24.02 -5.30 -14.52
C GLN A 127 24.20 -5.65 -13.04
N ILE A 128 23.18 -5.38 -12.21
CA ILE A 128 23.22 -5.73 -10.80
C ILE A 128 23.29 -7.24 -10.61
N ILE A 129 22.48 -8.00 -11.35
CA ILE A 129 22.48 -9.47 -11.33
C ILE A 129 23.82 -10.04 -11.79
N ASP A 130 24.36 -9.53 -12.90
CA ASP A 130 25.62 -9.96 -13.50
C ASP A 130 26.85 -9.43 -12.71
N LYS A 131 26.64 -8.61 -11.67
CA LYS A 131 27.71 -7.94 -10.89
C LYS A 131 28.63 -7.05 -11.72
N THR A 132 28.07 -6.41 -12.74
CA THR A 132 28.76 -5.46 -13.64
C THR A 132 28.27 -4.02 -13.46
N SER A 133 27.35 -3.79 -12.52
CA SER A 133 26.87 -2.47 -12.11
C SER A 133 27.96 -1.67 -11.39
N LYS A 134 27.79 -0.35 -11.32
CA LYS A 134 28.70 0.52 -10.57
C LYS A 134 28.63 0.29 -9.06
N ASP A 135 27.40 0.00 -8.55
CA ASP A 135 27.19 -0.35 -7.15
C ASP A 135 26.23 -1.55 -7.04
N SER A 136 26.19 -2.18 -5.87
CA SER A 136 25.27 -3.28 -5.60
C SER A 136 23.92 -2.75 -5.12
N ARG A 137 22.87 -3.58 -5.26
CA ARG A 137 21.59 -3.30 -4.59
C ARG A 137 21.75 -3.50 -3.10
N ARG A 138 21.22 -2.55 -2.30
CA ARG A 138 21.31 -2.52 -0.85
C ARG A 138 19.93 -2.57 -0.23
N VAL A 139 19.87 -3.01 1.02
CA VAL A 139 18.62 -3.09 1.79
C VAL A 139 18.66 -2.06 2.91
N TYR A 140 17.56 -1.36 3.07
CA TYR A 140 17.39 -0.32 4.07
C TYR A 140 16.15 -0.56 4.92
N VAL A 141 16.16 -0.03 6.13
CA VAL A 141 15.02 0.03 7.03
C VAL A 141 14.74 1.47 7.45
N LEU A 142 13.46 1.81 7.43
CA LEU A 142 12.90 3.05 7.98
C LEU A 142 11.78 2.68 8.94
N TYR A 143 11.38 3.61 9.79
CA TYR A 143 10.21 3.43 10.64
C TYR A 143 9.43 4.72 10.86
N SER A 144 8.15 4.56 11.18
CA SER A 144 7.25 5.63 11.60
C SER A 144 6.62 5.29 12.95
N ASP A 145 6.68 6.21 13.91
CA ASP A 145 6.05 6.11 15.22
C ASP A 145 4.78 6.96 15.33
N ASN A 146 4.37 7.60 14.23
CA ASN A 146 3.23 8.52 14.19
C ASN A 146 2.23 8.19 13.09
N ASP A 147 1.99 6.89 12.88
CA ASP A 147 0.96 6.40 11.96
C ASP A 147 1.25 6.79 10.49
N GLY A 148 2.52 6.77 10.08
CA GLY A 148 2.96 7.03 8.70
C GLY A 148 2.97 8.51 8.30
N LYS A 149 2.81 9.44 9.25
CA LYS A 149 2.84 10.89 8.97
C LYS A 149 4.26 11.41 8.71
N SER A 150 5.25 10.80 9.35
CA SER A 150 6.67 11.06 9.09
C SER A 150 7.50 9.80 9.31
N TRP A 151 8.70 9.78 8.76
CA TRP A 151 9.57 8.62 8.72
C TRP A 151 10.96 8.95 9.25
N SER A 152 11.62 7.95 9.84
CA SER A 152 13.03 8.05 10.24
C SER A 152 13.95 8.22 9.04
N THR A 153 15.18 8.61 9.27
CA THR A 153 16.24 8.49 8.25
C THR A 153 16.44 7.01 7.89
N PRO A 154 16.70 6.70 6.59
CA PRO A 154 17.00 5.33 6.16
C PRO A 154 18.29 4.81 6.82
N LYS A 155 18.24 3.58 7.29
CA LYS A 155 19.40 2.86 7.85
C LYS A 155 19.70 1.64 7.00
N GLU A 156 20.92 1.54 6.48
CA GLU A 156 21.37 0.36 5.73
C GLU A 156 21.48 -0.87 6.64
N ILE A 157 20.98 -2.02 6.14
CA ILE A 157 20.99 -3.32 6.82
C ILE A 157 21.46 -4.45 5.88
N THR A 158 22.13 -4.14 4.77
CA THR A 158 22.55 -5.12 3.75
C THR A 158 23.38 -6.26 4.31
N SER A 159 24.21 -6.01 5.32
CA SER A 159 25.13 -6.97 5.94
C SER A 159 24.75 -7.37 7.36
N SER A 160 23.48 -7.19 7.75
CA SER A 160 22.98 -7.48 9.10
C SER A 160 22.48 -8.91 9.23
#